data_ff13ee83d2996bf8c7debabe321d647f
#
_entry.id   ff13ee83d2996bf8c7debabe321d647f
#
_cell.length_a   1.000
_cell.length_b   1.000
_cell.length_c   1.000
_cell.angle_alpha   90.00
_cell.angle_beta   90.00
_cell.angle_gamma   90.00
#
_symmetry.space_group_name_H-M   'P 1'
#
loop_
_entity.id
_entity.type
_entity.pdbx_description
1 polymer ?
#
loop_
_entity_poly.entity_id
_entity_poly.type
_entity_poly.pdbx_seq_one_letter_code
_entity_poly.pdbx_strand_id
1 'polypeptide(L)'
;HVKYHVDDPEELAMINYTSGTTGFSKGVMLPYRALWGNLDYLIDSVKPHIGKNCNILSTLPMAHMYGLMTEFLFNIVLGNHIFFLTRLPSPTLISEALSEIKPDILYAVPLVVDKIVRKEVFPHIQTNRARLLMNMPVINKRIKEKVREFVLRKFGERPYEVVVGGAPLNKEIENFFISVGFPIAMGYGTTETAPLITFAHQDNYVAGSCGVAVKHMEVKVLSDDPENVAGELVCRGINVMKGYYKNQEATDAVIDKDGWFHTGDLATMDADGHFFVRGRSKNMLLGPNGQNIYPEEIEDKLNSMAMVNESIVIQSDDKLVALVHPDMEEVNNLGFTDEDLENIMEQNRKELNMQIPSFAKVSRIKLHNQEFEKTAKKSIKRYLYQNAI
;
A
#
# COMPACT_ATOMS: atom_id res chain seq x y z
N HIS A 1 23.72 -26.66 -21.85
CA HIS A 1 22.69 -26.74 -20.82
C HIS A 1 23.39 -26.68 -19.47
N VAL A 2 23.34 -25.53 -18.79
CA VAL A 2 23.77 -25.42 -17.39
C VAL A 2 22.66 -26.02 -16.53
N LYS A 3 22.92 -27.13 -15.86
CA LYS A 3 22.03 -27.67 -14.86
C LYS A 3 22.27 -26.89 -13.56
N TYR A 4 21.35 -26.03 -13.18
CA TYR A 4 21.32 -25.44 -11.84
C TYR A 4 20.64 -26.47 -10.92
N HIS A 5 21.41 -27.03 -9.99
CA HIS A 5 20.86 -27.78 -8.87
C HIS A 5 20.89 -26.87 -7.66
N VAL A 6 19.72 -26.51 -7.17
CA VAL A 6 19.56 -26.00 -5.82
C VAL A 6 19.23 -27.22 -4.98
N ASP A 7 20.25 -27.82 -4.37
CA ASP A 7 20.09 -29.05 -3.60
C ASP A 7 19.53 -28.76 -2.19
N ASP A 8 19.69 -27.55 -1.70
CA ASP A 8 19.23 -27.11 -0.38
C ASP A 8 18.30 -25.89 -0.47
N PRO A 9 16.99 -26.01 -0.17
CA PRO A 9 16.08 -24.88 -0.14
C PRO A 9 16.47 -23.80 0.90
N GLU A 10 17.30 -24.16 1.87
CA GLU A 10 17.85 -23.21 2.86
C GLU A 10 19.07 -22.45 2.34
N GLU A 11 19.60 -22.77 1.18
CA GLU A 11 20.69 -21.98 0.59
C GLU A 11 20.27 -20.52 0.38
N LEU A 12 21.21 -19.60 0.61
CA LEU A 12 20.99 -18.17 0.44
C LEU A 12 20.80 -17.83 -1.05
N ALA A 13 19.60 -17.41 -1.43
CA ALA A 13 19.31 -16.98 -2.80
C ALA A 13 19.75 -15.55 -3.06
N MET A 14 19.48 -14.64 -2.10
CA MET A 14 19.82 -13.23 -2.24
C MET A 14 19.86 -12.49 -0.91
N ILE A 15 20.49 -11.32 -0.92
CA ILE A 15 20.41 -10.33 0.16
C ILE A 15 19.74 -9.07 -0.41
N ASN A 16 18.56 -8.71 0.12
CA ASN A 16 17.86 -7.50 -0.25
C ASN A 16 17.93 -6.46 0.89
N TYR A 17 18.38 -5.24 0.58
CA TYR A 17 18.55 -4.21 1.58
C TYR A 17 17.26 -3.42 1.83
N THR A 18 16.91 -3.26 3.10
CA THR A 18 15.81 -2.38 3.52
C THR A 18 16.38 -1.10 4.13
N SER A 19 15.71 0.02 3.87
CA SER A 19 15.94 1.23 4.65
C SER A 19 15.30 1.02 6.03
N GLY A 20 16.13 0.65 7.03
CA GLY A 20 15.64 0.49 8.40
C GLY A 20 14.99 1.77 8.92
N THR A 21 13.92 1.63 9.71
CA THR A 21 13.27 2.76 10.41
C THR A 21 14.20 3.49 11.39
N THR A 22 15.35 2.88 11.71
CA THR A 22 16.40 3.42 12.60
C THR A 22 17.53 4.13 11.84
N GLY A 23 17.39 4.34 10.51
CA GLY A 23 18.39 5.05 9.71
C GLY A 23 19.48 4.17 9.09
N PHE A 24 19.73 2.97 9.59
CA PHE A 24 20.69 2.03 9.00
C PHE A 24 19.99 0.98 8.15
N SER A 25 20.48 0.79 6.91
CA SER A 25 19.98 -0.27 6.02
C SER A 25 20.34 -1.64 6.57
N LYS A 26 19.40 -2.58 6.56
CA LYS A 26 19.60 -3.97 6.95
C LYS A 26 19.57 -4.87 5.71
N GLY A 27 20.52 -5.77 5.58
CA GLY A 27 20.53 -6.79 4.51
C GLY A 27 19.69 -7.99 4.91
N VAL A 28 18.53 -8.14 4.31
CA VAL A 28 17.61 -9.27 4.54
C VAL A 28 18.10 -10.48 3.76
N MET A 29 18.44 -11.56 4.45
CA MET A 29 18.92 -12.81 3.85
C MET A 29 17.75 -13.71 3.48
N LEU A 30 17.46 -13.82 2.19
CA LEU A 30 16.36 -14.62 1.65
C LEU A 30 16.89 -15.95 1.10
N PRO A 31 16.46 -17.09 1.66
CA PRO A 31 16.77 -18.41 1.12
C PRO A 31 15.90 -18.72 -0.11
N TYR A 32 16.29 -19.73 -0.90
CA TYR A 32 15.51 -20.15 -2.06
C TYR A 32 14.07 -20.55 -1.71
N ARG A 33 13.84 -21.20 -0.54
CA ARG A 33 12.47 -21.52 -0.10
C ARG A 33 11.56 -20.31 0.00
N ALA A 34 12.09 -19.16 0.40
CA ALA A 34 11.28 -17.95 0.56
C ALA A 34 10.84 -17.37 -0.79
N LEU A 35 11.70 -17.41 -1.80
CA LEU A 35 11.32 -17.04 -3.16
C LEU A 35 10.34 -18.07 -3.75
N TRP A 36 10.60 -19.35 -3.54
CA TRP A 36 9.76 -20.43 -4.04
C TRP A 36 8.34 -20.40 -3.44
N GLY A 37 8.20 -20.18 -2.13
CA GLY A 37 6.89 -20.13 -1.48
C GLY A 37 6.00 -19.02 -2.04
N ASN A 38 6.59 -17.85 -2.33
CA ASN A 38 5.86 -16.76 -3.01
C ASN A 38 5.46 -17.15 -4.44
N LEU A 39 6.39 -17.74 -5.21
CA LEU A 39 6.11 -18.18 -6.58
C LEU A 39 5.04 -19.26 -6.63
N ASP A 40 5.12 -20.26 -5.75
CA ASP A 40 4.15 -21.35 -5.66
C ASP A 40 2.74 -20.82 -5.39
N TYR A 41 2.61 -19.87 -4.45
CA TYR A 41 1.34 -19.21 -4.18
C TYR A 41 0.82 -18.44 -5.41
N LEU A 42 1.66 -17.62 -6.06
CA LEU A 42 1.25 -16.83 -7.22
C LEU A 42 0.90 -17.71 -8.42
N ILE A 43 1.62 -18.82 -8.62
CA ILE A 43 1.30 -19.80 -9.66
C ILE A 43 -0.07 -20.44 -9.40
N ASP A 44 -0.34 -20.85 -8.18
CA ASP A 44 -1.61 -21.51 -7.84
C ASP A 44 -2.80 -20.54 -7.90
N SER A 45 -2.62 -19.30 -7.45
CA SER A 45 -3.70 -18.34 -7.26
C SER A 45 -3.95 -17.42 -8.46
N VAL A 46 -2.91 -17.03 -9.21
CA VAL A 46 -3.02 -16.04 -10.30
C VAL A 46 -3.05 -16.70 -11.68
N LYS A 47 -2.15 -17.67 -11.93
CA LYS A 47 -2.02 -18.32 -13.23
C LYS A 47 -3.33 -18.91 -13.80
N PRO A 48 -4.25 -19.50 -13.01
CA PRO A 48 -5.51 -20.04 -13.54
C PRO A 48 -6.40 -18.98 -14.21
N HIS A 49 -6.24 -17.72 -13.84
CA HIS A 49 -7.09 -16.61 -14.26
C HIS A 49 -6.51 -15.78 -15.42
N ILE A 50 -5.23 -15.99 -15.74
CA ILE A 50 -4.55 -15.27 -16.81
C ILE A 50 -4.22 -16.20 -17.98
N GLY A 51 -4.18 -15.65 -19.18
CA GLY A 51 -3.83 -16.39 -20.38
C GLY A 51 -2.36 -16.82 -20.42
N LYS A 52 -1.96 -17.35 -21.58
CA LYS A 52 -0.54 -17.56 -21.92
C LYS A 52 0.02 -16.30 -22.58
N ASN A 53 1.30 -16.03 -22.38
CA ASN A 53 2.01 -14.90 -22.98
C ASN A 53 1.38 -13.53 -22.57
N CYS A 54 1.03 -13.37 -21.31
CA CYS A 54 0.48 -12.13 -20.79
C CYS A 54 1.46 -10.98 -20.91
N ASN A 55 0.93 -9.78 -21.10
CA ASN A 55 1.69 -8.55 -21.06
C ASN A 55 1.75 -8.00 -19.66
N ILE A 56 2.93 -7.70 -19.18
CA ILE A 56 3.18 -7.11 -17.88
C ILE A 56 3.94 -5.81 -18.07
N LEU A 57 3.42 -4.73 -17.53
CA LEU A 57 4.12 -3.45 -17.48
C LEU A 57 4.88 -3.33 -16.16
N SER A 58 6.21 -3.30 -16.22
CA SER A 58 7.05 -3.13 -15.04
C SER A 58 7.21 -1.66 -14.71
N THR A 59 6.59 -1.25 -13.60
CA THR A 59 6.60 0.12 -13.07
C THR A 59 7.28 0.24 -11.72
N LEU A 60 7.41 -0.88 -11.01
CA LEU A 60 7.99 -0.93 -9.68
C LEU A 60 9.52 -1.09 -9.74
N PRO A 61 10.27 -0.51 -8.80
CA PRO A 61 11.72 -0.71 -8.76
C PRO A 61 12.09 -2.17 -8.51
N MET A 62 12.94 -2.76 -9.37
CA MET A 62 13.45 -4.13 -9.20
C MET A 62 14.32 -4.33 -7.94
N ALA A 63 14.82 -3.24 -7.35
CA ALA A 63 15.51 -3.29 -6.06
C ALA A 63 14.58 -3.61 -4.87
N HIS A 64 13.27 -3.52 -5.06
CA HIS A 64 12.27 -3.85 -4.04
C HIS A 64 11.67 -5.23 -4.31
N MET A 65 11.49 -6.01 -3.23
CA MET A 65 10.95 -7.38 -3.33
C MET A 65 9.59 -7.44 -4.02
N TYR A 66 8.74 -6.42 -3.86
CA TYR A 66 7.45 -6.37 -4.53
C TYR A 66 7.63 -6.40 -6.06
N GLY A 67 8.36 -5.45 -6.64
CA GLY A 67 8.62 -5.43 -8.08
C GLY A 67 9.42 -6.65 -8.56
N LEU A 68 10.47 -7.04 -7.84
CA LEU A 68 11.29 -8.18 -8.20
C LEU A 68 10.49 -9.49 -8.24
N MET A 69 9.64 -9.74 -7.24
CA MET A 69 8.86 -10.98 -7.17
C MET A 69 7.71 -10.97 -8.18
N THR A 70 6.88 -9.93 -8.18
CA THR A 70 5.60 -9.95 -8.89
C THR A 70 5.69 -9.51 -10.35
N GLU A 71 6.56 -8.53 -10.68
CA GLU A 71 6.71 -8.08 -12.07
C GLU A 71 7.78 -8.86 -12.82
N PHE A 72 8.79 -9.40 -12.13
CA PHE A 72 9.94 -10.04 -12.79
C PHE A 72 9.96 -11.57 -12.59
N LEU A 73 10.26 -12.08 -11.38
CA LEU A 73 10.48 -13.51 -11.18
C LEU A 73 9.25 -14.35 -11.53
N PHE A 74 8.08 -13.98 -11.06
CA PHE A 74 6.83 -14.66 -11.37
C PHE A 74 6.56 -14.73 -12.87
N ASN A 75 6.78 -13.63 -13.59
CA ASN A 75 6.49 -13.56 -15.01
C ASN A 75 7.53 -14.28 -15.88
N ILE A 76 8.80 -14.33 -15.45
CA ILE A 76 9.80 -15.20 -16.09
C ILE A 76 9.41 -16.67 -15.98
N VAL A 77 9.00 -17.11 -14.81
CA VAL A 77 8.57 -18.51 -14.58
C VAL A 77 7.36 -18.87 -15.46
N LEU A 78 6.44 -17.93 -15.69
CA LEU A 78 5.27 -18.16 -16.55
C LEU A 78 5.55 -17.99 -18.05
N GLY A 79 6.69 -17.40 -18.43
CA GLY A 79 7.01 -17.07 -19.82
C GLY A 79 6.20 -15.90 -20.37
N ASN A 80 5.83 -14.96 -19.53
CA ASN A 80 5.10 -13.75 -19.89
C ASN A 80 6.00 -12.69 -20.53
N HIS A 81 5.41 -11.74 -21.28
CA HIS A 81 6.12 -10.59 -21.84
C HIS A 81 6.22 -9.48 -20.80
N ILE A 82 7.44 -9.07 -20.45
CA ILE A 82 7.70 -8.00 -19.50
C ILE A 82 8.18 -6.76 -20.26
N PHE A 83 7.45 -5.67 -20.11
CA PHE A 83 7.77 -4.37 -20.71
C PHE A 83 8.35 -3.45 -19.63
N PHE A 84 9.59 -3.03 -19.81
CA PHE A 84 10.27 -2.13 -18.88
C PHE A 84 10.17 -0.69 -19.38
N LEU A 85 9.86 0.23 -18.47
CA LEU A 85 9.95 1.66 -18.75
C LEU A 85 11.42 2.07 -18.86
N THR A 86 11.77 2.76 -19.94
CA THR A 86 13.13 3.25 -20.20
C THR A 86 13.45 4.57 -19.50
N ARG A 87 12.46 5.18 -18.86
CA ARG A 87 12.56 6.43 -18.12
C ARG A 87 11.98 6.26 -16.72
N LEU A 88 12.32 7.19 -15.83
CA LEU A 88 11.70 7.21 -14.49
C LEU A 88 10.17 7.29 -14.61
N PRO A 89 9.43 6.42 -13.90
CA PRO A 89 7.98 6.40 -13.95
C PRO A 89 7.38 7.77 -13.55
N SER A 90 6.68 8.39 -14.47
CA SER A 90 5.81 9.55 -14.22
C SER A 90 4.36 9.15 -14.49
N PRO A 91 3.36 9.83 -13.91
CA PRO A 91 1.95 9.53 -14.19
C PRO A 91 1.62 9.52 -15.68
N THR A 92 2.10 10.51 -16.44
CA THR A 92 1.88 10.60 -17.89
C THR A 92 2.51 9.42 -18.64
N LEU A 93 3.77 9.10 -18.34
CA LEU A 93 4.47 7.98 -18.97
C LEU A 93 3.79 6.63 -18.65
N ILE A 94 3.31 6.46 -17.41
CA ILE A 94 2.57 5.25 -17.02
C ILE A 94 1.25 5.17 -17.78
N SER A 95 0.47 6.24 -17.88
CA SER A 95 -0.79 6.27 -18.65
C SER A 95 -0.58 5.96 -20.13
N GLU A 96 0.45 6.52 -20.76
CA GLU A 96 0.82 6.22 -22.14
C GLU A 96 1.16 4.73 -22.30
N ALA A 97 2.04 4.21 -21.44
CA ALA A 97 2.45 2.80 -21.47
C ALA A 97 1.27 1.84 -21.20
N LEU A 98 0.37 2.15 -20.27
CA LEU A 98 -0.84 1.37 -20.02
C LEU A 98 -1.74 1.29 -21.25
N SER A 99 -1.91 2.41 -21.96
CA SER A 99 -2.70 2.48 -23.19
C SER A 99 -2.11 1.67 -24.34
N GLU A 100 -0.78 1.63 -24.47
CA GLU A 100 -0.05 0.93 -25.53
C GLU A 100 0.08 -0.57 -25.24
N ILE A 101 0.52 -0.93 -24.05
CA ILE A 101 0.89 -2.30 -23.67
C ILE A 101 -0.33 -3.13 -23.26
N LYS A 102 -1.33 -2.48 -22.63
CA LYS A 102 -2.57 -3.12 -22.14
C LYS A 102 -2.27 -4.36 -21.28
N PRO A 103 -1.65 -4.18 -20.11
CA PRO A 103 -1.20 -5.29 -19.27
C PRO A 103 -2.37 -6.13 -18.79
N ASP A 104 -2.17 -7.45 -18.73
CA ASP A 104 -3.16 -8.41 -18.23
C ASP A 104 -3.26 -8.41 -16.71
N ILE A 105 -2.17 -8.04 -16.02
CA ILE A 105 -2.13 -7.71 -14.58
C ILE A 105 -1.31 -6.43 -14.42
N LEU A 106 -1.78 -5.56 -13.55
CA LEU A 106 -1.04 -4.36 -13.17
C LEU A 106 -0.67 -4.43 -11.68
N TYR A 107 0.63 -4.33 -11.38
CA TYR A 107 1.13 -4.16 -10.03
C TYR A 107 1.42 -2.67 -9.80
N ALA A 108 0.88 -2.11 -8.75
CA ALA A 108 0.99 -0.68 -8.49
C ALA A 108 1.16 -0.35 -7.01
N VAL A 109 1.75 0.80 -6.74
CA VAL A 109 1.68 1.42 -5.41
C VAL A 109 0.48 2.38 -5.35
N PRO A 110 -0.11 2.61 -4.15
CA PRO A 110 -1.28 3.48 -3.99
C PRO A 110 -1.14 4.84 -4.65
N LEU A 111 0.03 5.46 -4.55
CA LEU A 111 0.30 6.79 -5.13
C LEU A 111 0.08 6.85 -6.65
N VAL A 112 0.42 5.78 -7.37
CA VAL A 112 0.19 5.71 -8.84
C VAL A 112 -1.30 5.60 -9.13
N VAL A 113 -2.00 4.73 -8.40
CA VAL A 113 -3.45 4.55 -8.52
C VAL A 113 -4.18 5.85 -8.20
N ASP A 114 -3.81 6.51 -7.10
CA ASP A 114 -4.40 7.78 -6.66
C ASP A 114 -4.26 8.86 -7.74
N LYS A 115 -3.06 9.03 -8.29
CA LYS A 115 -2.82 10.03 -9.35
C LYS A 115 -3.61 9.74 -10.63
N ILE A 116 -3.71 8.48 -11.06
CA ILE A 116 -4.53 8.13 -12.24
C ILE A 116 -6.01 8.45 -11.97
N VAL A 117 -6.54 8.04 -10.80
CA VAL A 117 -7.95 8.25 -10.47
C VAL A 117 -8.28 9.73 -10.34
N ARG A 118 -7.49 10.49 -9.59
CA ARG A 118 -7.75 11.92 -9.36
C ARG A 118 -7.57 12.78 -10.60
N LYS A 119 -6.54 12.51 -11.43
CA LYS A 119 -6.28 13.32 -12.63
C LYS A 119 -7.10 12.89 -13.85
N GLU A 120 -7.38 11.59 -14.03
CA GLU A 120 -7.96 11.07 -15.26
C GLU A 120 -9.35 10.46 -15.12
N VAL A 121 -9.82 10.18 -13.91
CA VAL A 121 -11.13 9.56 -13.69
C VAL A 121 -12.11 10.53 -13.02
N PHE A 122 -11.79 11.04 -11.85
CA PHE A 122 -12.69 11.88 -11.06
C PHE A 122 -13.18 13.14 -11.79
N PRO A 123 -12.38 13.90 -12.55
CA PRO A 123 -12.86 15.06 -13.27
C PRO A 123 -13.99 14.76 -14.27
N HIS A 124 -14.06 13.52 -14.78
CA HIS A 124 -15.08 13.09 -15.74
C HIS A 124 -16.33 12.52 -15.10
N ILE A 125 -16.26 12.00 -13.86
CA ILE A 125 -17.37 11.31 -13.19
C ILE A 125 -17.97 12.07 -12.00
N GLN A 126 -17.25 13.02 -11.41
CA GLN A 126 -17.71 13.82 -10.27
C GLN A 126 -18.60 15.01 -10.68
N THR A 127 -19.08 15.06 -11.92
CA THR A 127 -20.06 16.07 -12.32
C THR A 127 -21.38 15.84 -11.57
N ASN A 128 -22.11 16.94 -11.27
CA ASN A 128 -23.42 16.87 -10.58
C ASN A 128 -24.41 15.93 -11.28
N ARG A 129 -24.33 15.83 -12.62
CA ARG A 129 -25.16 14.90 -13.42
C ARG A 129 -24.75 13.44 -13.20
N ALA A 130 -23.47 13.12 -13.16
CA ALA A 130 -22.99 11.76 -12.94
C ALA A 130 -23.30 11.26 -11.52
N ARG A 131 -23.15 12.12 -10.51
CA ARG A 131 -23.55 11.82 -9.11
C ARG A 131 -25.03 11.52 -8.99
N LEU A 132 -25.89 12.34 -9.62
CA LEU A 132 -27.34 12.13 -9.60
C LEU A 132 -27.72 10.80 -10.26
N LEU A 133 -27.11 10.48 -11.40
CA LEU A 133 -27.37 9.24 -12.15
C LEU A 133 -26.87 7.98 -11.42
N MET A 134 -25.73 8.04 -10.74
CA MET A 134 -25.21 6.91 -9.95
C MET A 134 -26.08 6.56 -8.74
N ASN A 135 -26.86 7.51 -8.23
CA ASN A 135 -27.77 7.29 -7.10
C ASN A 135 -29.19 6.83 -7.51
N MET A 136 -29.50 6.69 -8.81
CA MET A 136 -30.80 6.24 -9.28
C MET A 136 -30.92 4.71 -9.35
N PRO A 137 -31.83 4.06 -8.63
CA PRO A 137 -31.82 2.59 -8.45
C PRO A 137 -31.94 1.77 -9.75
N VAL A 138 -32.71 2.25 -10.73
CA VAL A 138 -33.00 1.50 -11.97
C VAL A 138 -31.94 1.72 -13.06
N ILE A 139 -31.27 2.85 -13.06
CA ILE A 139 -30.24 3.23 -14.07
C ILE A 139 -28.83 2.88 -13.60
N ASN A 140 -28.69 2.61 -12.31
CA ASN A 140 -27.43 2.43 -11.61
C ASN A 140 -26.52 1.34 -12.25
N LYS A 141 -27.06 0.16 -12.59
CA LYS A 141 -26.23 -0.96 -13.11
C LYS A 141 -25.53 -0.61 -14.43
N ARG A 142 -26.26 -0.10 -15.43
CA ARG A 142 -25.70 0.28 -16.73
C ARG A 142 -24.71 1.44 -16.65
N ILE A 143 -24.96 2.39 -15.73
CA ILE A 143 -24.05 3.51 -15.52
C ILE A 143 -22.77 3.03 -14.85
N LYS A 144 -22.87 2.20 -13.81
CA LYS A 144 -21.71 1.60 -13.15
C LYS A 144 -20.86 0.77 -14.14
N GLU A 145 -21.49 0.01 -15.01
CA GLU A 145 -20.78 -0.74 -16.08
C GLU A 145 -20.02 0.21 -17.02
N LYS A 146 -20.62 1.30 -17.47
CA LYS A 146 -19.95 2.30 -18.31
C LYS A 146 -18.84 3.03 -17.58
N VAL A 147 -19.02 3.36 -16.30
CA VAL A 147 -17.96 3.95 -15.47
C VAL A 147 -16.84 2.95 -15.27
N ARG A 148 -17.14 1.68 -14.97
CA ARG A 148 -16.16 0.61 -14.87
C ARG A 148 -15.33 0.49 -16.15
N GLU A 149 -15.99 0.43 -17.32
CA GLU A 149 -15.29 0.37 -18.61
C GLU A 149 -14.41 1.60 -18.86
N PHE A 150 -14.87 2.78 -18.47
CA PHE A 150 -14.09 4.00 -18.57
C PHE A 150 -12.85 3.94 -17.68
N VAL A 151 -13.01 3.51 -16.42
CA VAL A 151 -11.88 3.34 -15.48
C VAL A 151 -10.91 2.28 -16.00
N LEU A 152 -11.40 1.12 -16.43
CA LEU A 152 -10.55 0.05 -16.98
C LEU A 152 -9.67 0.54 -18.14
N ARG A 153 -10.21 1.40 -19.03
CA ARG A 153 -9.40 2.00 -20.11
C ARG A 153 -8.22 2.82 -19.61
N LYS A 154 -8.34 3.43 -18.42
CA LYS A 154 -7.23 4.17 -17.78
C LYS A 154 -6.18 3.27 -17.14
N PHE A 155 -6.51 2.00 -16.91
CA PHE A 155 -5.63 0.98 -16.34
C PHE A 155 -5.23 -0.11 -17.34
N GLY A 156 -5.28 0.16 -18.66
CA GLY A 156 -4.85 -0.79 -19.69
C GLY A 156 -5.97 -1.61 -20.32
N GLU A 157 -7.21 -1.11 -20.32
CA GLU A 157 -8.43 -1.66 -20.91
C GLU A 157 -9.06 -2.83 -20.13
N ARG A 158 -8.33 -3.91 -19.85
CA ARG A 158 -8.91 -5.12 -19.28
C ARG A 158 -7.94 -5.92 -18.39
N PRO A 159 -7.27 -5.30 -17.43
CA PRO A 159 -6.47 -6.10 -16.51
C PRO A 159 -7.38 -7.10 -15.78
N TYR A 160 -6.90 -8.33 -15.61
CA TYR A 160 -7.56 -9.30 -14.74
C TYR A 160 -7.65 -8.76 -13.31
N GLU A 161 -6.52 -8.25 -12.81
CA GLU A 161 -6.43 -7.59 -11.51
C GLU A 161 -5.51 -6.37 -11.56
N VAL A 162 -5.85 -5.36 -10.76
CA VAL A 162 -4.93 -4.29 -10.38
C VAL A 162 -4.52 -4.53 -8.94
N VAL A 163 -3.33 -5.07 -8.77
CA VAL A 163 -2.78 -5.44 -7.45
C VAL A 163 -2.14 -4.21 -6.83
N VAL A 164 -2.62 -3.80 -5.67
CA VAL A 164 -2.07 -2.67 -4.92
C VAL A 164 -1.33 -3.18 -3.69
N GLY A 165 -0.11 -2.70 -3.50
CA GLY A 165 0.72 -3.13 -2.38
C GLY A 165 1.73 -2.08 -1.94
N GLY A 166 2.38 -2.32 -0.81
CA GLY A 166 3.43 -1.48 -0.26
C GLY A 166 2.96 -0.35 0.66
N ALA A 167 1.68 0.04 0.59
CA ALA A 167 1.02 0.98 1.49
C ALA A 167 -0.51 0.81 1.41
N PRO A 168 -1.29 1.33 2.36
CA PRO A 168 -2.75 1.36 2.27
C PRO A 168 -3.25 2.16 1.06
N LEU A 169 -4.34 1.70 0.43
CA LEU A 169 -5.02 2.46 -0.60
C LEU A 169 -5.95 3.48 0.06
N ASN A 170 -6.04 4.67 -0.54
CA ASN A 170 -6.97 5.70 -0.11
C ASN A 170 -8.41 5.20 -0.09
N LYS A 171 -9.11 5.38 1.04
CA LYS A 171 -10.48 4.86 1.25
C LYS A 171 -11.52 5.40 0.27
N GLU A 172 -11.40 6.65 -0.19
CA GLU A 172 -12.30 7.21 -1.18
C GLU A 172 -12.18 6.46 -2.51
N ILE A 173 -10.95 6.20 -2.94
CA ILE A 173 -10.65 5.48 -4.19
C ILE A 173 -11.04 4.00 -4.07
N GLU A 174 -10.74 3.38 -2.93
CA GLU A 174 -11.13 2.01 -2.63
C GLU A 174 -12.65 1.83 -2.72
N ASN A 175 -13.40 2.67 -2.01
CA ASN A 175 -14.86 2.66 -2.03
C ASN A 175 -15.43 2.92 -3.44
N PHE A 176 -14.81 3.84 -4.18
CA PHE A 176 -15.17 4.08 -5.57
C PHE A 176 -14.95 2.83 -6.41
N PHE A 177 -13.80 2.18 -6.36
CA PHE A 177 -13.50 0.96 -7.10
C PHE A 177 -14.48 -0.17 -6.78
N ILE A 178 -14.76 -0.41 -5.51
CA ILE A 178 -15.75 -1.40 -5.08
C ILE A 178 -17.12 -1.04 -5.64
N SER A 179 -17.52 0.23 -5.58
CA SER A 179 -18.83 0.69 -6.03
C SER A 179 -19.12 0.45 -7.50
N VAL A 180 -18.08 0.46 -8.34
CA VAL A 180 -18.17 0.24 -9.79
C VAL A 180 -17.74 -1.17 -10.22
N GLY A 181 -17.31 -2.00 -9.27
CA GLY A 181 -16.84 -3.37 -9.53
C GLY A 181 -15.50 -3.40 -10.29
N PHE A 182 -14.58 -2.46 -9.99
CA PHE A 182 -13.23 -2.46 -10.55
C PHE A 182 -12.41 -3.62 -9.97
N PRO A 183 -11.58 -4.34 -10.77
CA PRO A 183 -10.87 -5.54 -10.35
C PRO A 183 -9.65 -5.22 -9.48
N ILE A 184 -9.89 -4.75 -8.25
CA ILE A 184 -8.83 -4.45 -7.29
C ILE A 184 -8.44 -5.69 -6.50
N ALA A 185 -7.15 -5.88 -6.31
CA ALA A 185 -6.55 -6.85 -5.38
C ALA A 185 -5.58 -6.15 -4.44
N MET A 186 -5.40 -6.67 -3.24
CA MET A 186 -4.53 -6.08 -2.24
C MET A 186 -3.58 -7.13 -1.65
N GLY A 187 -2.30 -6.79 -1.54
CA GLY A 187 -1.30 -7.62 -0.88
C GLY A 187 -0.58 -6.88 0.24
N TYR A 188 -0.31 -7.59 1.32
CA TYR A 188 0.52 -7.10 2.41
C TYR A 188 1.72 -8.04 2.61
N GLY A 189 2.84 -7.43 2.93
CA GLY A 189 4.05 -8.14 3.25
C GLY A 189 5.27 -7.23 3.41
N THR A 190 6.39 -7.84 3.67
CA THR A 190 7.65 -7.16 3.97
C THR A 190 8.79 -7.75 3.16
N THR A 191 9.94 -7.06 3.10
CA THR A 191 11.13 -7.63 2.46
C THR A 191 11.55 -8.93 3.13
N GLU A 192 11.34 -9.03 4.43
CA GLU A 192 11.65 -10.18 5.27
C GLU A 192 10.80 -11.43 4.97
N THR A 193 9.76 -11.28 4.14
CA THR A 193 8.86 -12.39 3.72
C THR A 193 8.80 -12.61 2.20
N ALA A 194 9.67 -11.99 1.45
CA ALA A 194 9.99 -12.23 0.03
C ALA A 194 8.87 -12.05 -1.04
N PRO A 195 7.86 -11.19 -1.00
CA PRO A 195 7.44 -10.30 0.06
C PRO A 195 6.16 -10.69 0.80
N LEU A 196 5.35 -11.69 0.33
CA LEU A 196 3.94 -11.87 0.70
C LEU A 196 3.74 -12.53 2.07
N ILE A 197 2.82 -11.95 2.83
CA ILE A 197 2.25 -12.51 4.06
C ILE A 197 0.75 -12.78 3.86
N THR A 198 0.00 -11.80 3.35
CA THR A 198 -1.44 -11.92 3.06
C THR A 198 -1.79 -11.38 1.69
N PHE A 199 -2.91 -11.85 1.14
CA PHE A 199 -3.40 -11.40 -0.17
C PHE A 199 -4.92 -11.53 -0.27
N ALA A 200 -5.55 -10.59 -0.96
CA ALA A 200 -6.95 -10.63 -1.36
C ALA A 200 -7.07 -10.46 -2.86
N HIS A 201 -7.63 -11.45 -3.54
CA HIS A 201 -8.00 -11.36 -4.95
C HIS A 201 -9.25 -10.50 -5.14
N GLN A 202 -9.44 -9.98 -6.36
CA GLN A 202 -10.60 -9.16 -6.71
C GLN A 202 -11.96 -9.81 -6.36
N ASP A 203 -12.05 -11.14 -6.47
CA ASP A 203 -13.29 -11.90 -6.29
C ASP A 203 -13.70 -12.04 -4.82
N ASN A 204 -12.76 -11.89 -3.89
CA ASN A 204 -12.99 -12.01 -2.45
C ASN A 204 -12.41 -10.84 -1.66
N TYR A 205 -12.27 -9.69 -2.31
CA TYR A 205 -11.75 -8.50 -1.68
C TYR A 205 -12.73 -7.91 -0.65
N VAL A 206 -12.24 -7.74 0.57
CA VAL A 206 -12.97 -7.09 1.66
C VAL A 206 -12.39 -5.69 1.86
N ALA A 207 -13.24 -4.66 1.87
CA ALA A 207 -12.83 -3.26 1.99
C ALA A 207 -11.94 -3.00 3.22
N GLY A 208 -10.81 -2.37 3.01
CA GLY A 208 -9.82 -2.05 4.03
C GLY A 208 -8.95 -3.23 4.47
N SER A 209 -9.21 -4.45 3.98
CA SER A 209 -8.37 -5.61 4.31
C SER A 209 -7.18 -5.73 3.36
N CYS A 210 -6.14 -6.39 3.82
CA CYS A 210 -5.06 -6.89 3.00
C CYS A 210 -5.17 -8.41 2.74
N GLY A 211 -6.38 -8.95 2.87
CA GLY A 211 -6.72 -10.34 2.57
C GLY A 211 -6.41 -11.33 3.69
N VAL A 212 -6.33 -12.59 3.32
CA VAL A 212 -6.06 -13.71 4.19
C VAL A 212 -4.61 -14.19 4.05
N ALA A 213 -4.15 -15.02 4.98
CA ALA A 213 -2.80 -15.60 4.93
C ALA A 213 -2.57 -16.34 3.59
N VAL A 214 -1.41 -16.09 2.96
CA VAL A 214 -1.04 -16.83 1.75
C VAL A 214 -0.63 -18.27 2.08
N LYS A 215 -0.68 -19.13 1.08
CA LYS A 215 -0.25 -20.52 1.17
C LYS A 215 1.13 -20.65 1.83
N HIS A 216 1.31 -21.63 2.69
CA HIS A 216 2.55 -21.92 3.44
C HIS A 216 2.93 -20.88 4.52
N MET A 217 2.03 -19.96 4.84
CA MET A 217 2.21 -19.00 5.93
C MET A 217 1.17 -19.19 7.03
N GLU A 218 1.63 -19.17 8.26
CA GLU A 218 0.79 -18.99 9.44
C GLU A 218 0.86 -17.52 9.83
N VAL A 219 -0.29 -16.88 10.02
CA VAL A 219 -0.38 -15.46 10.37
C VAL A 219 -1.35 -15.29 11.53
N LYS A 220 -1.00 -14.46 12.48
CA LYS A 220 -1.88 -14.13 13.63
C LYS A 220 -1.66 -12.71 14.10
N VAL A 221 -2.65 -12.19 14.81
CA VAL A 221 -2.58 -10.93 15.55
C VAL A 221 -2.39 -11.26 17.03
N LEU A 222 -1.38 -10.68 17.66
CA LEU A 222 -1.12 -10.83 19.10
C LEU A 222 -2.07 -9.93 19.90
N SER A 223 -3.30 -10.42 20.07
CA SER A 223 -4.37 -9.76 20.81
C SER A 223 -5.29 -10.82 21.43
N ASP A 224 -5.84 -10.53 22.60
CA ASP A 224 -6.88 -11.37 23.22
C ASP A 224 -8.23 -11.22 22.51
N ASP A 225 -8.45 -10.12 21.80
CA ASP A 225 -9.63 -9.83 20.98
C ASP A 225 -9.18 -9.25 19.62
N PRO A 226 -8.72 -10.08 18.70
CA PRO A 226 -8.14 -9.62 17.43
C PRO A 226 -9.14 -8.93 16.50
N GLU A 227 -10.44 -9.09 16.69
CA GLU A 227 -11.47 -8.39 15.92
C GLU A 227 -11.56 -6.91 16.30
N ASN A 228 -11.47 -6.60 17.60
CA ASN A 228 -11.75 -5.26 18.12
C ASN A 228 -10.51 -4.54 18.63
N VAL A 229 -9.49 -5.29 19.06
CA VAL A 229 -8.26 -4.74 19.66
C VAL A 229 -7.07 -5.09 18.78
N ALA A 230 -6.47 -4.07 18.16
CA ALA A 230 -5.28 -4.26 17.34
C ALA A 230 -4.11 -4.76 18.18
N GLY A 231 -3.43 -5.79 17.66
CA GLY A 231 -2.20 -6.34 18.20
C GLY A 231 -1.12 -6.42 17.13
N GLU A 232 0.08 -6.80 17.51
CA GLU A 232 1.15 -6.98 16.52
C GLU A 232 0.81 -8.16 15.58
N LEU A 233 0.95 -7.92 14.28
CA LEU A 233 0.86 -8.96 13.27
C LEU A 233 2.17 -9.74 13.24
N VAL A 234 2.10 -11.04 13.48
CA VAL A 234 3.24 -11.94 13.41
C VAL A 234 2.96 -13.07 12.43
N CYS A 235 4.01 -13.54 11.76
CA CYS A 235 3.87 -14.62 10.80
C CYS A 235 5.00 -15.64 10.91
N ARG A 236 4.72 -16.86 10.47
CA ARG A 236 5.67 -17.96 10.39
C ARG A 236 5.42 -18.76 9.11
N GLY A 237 6.48 -19.24 8.46
CA GLY A 237 6.34 -20.07 7.27
C GLY A 237 7.54 -19.97 6.34
N ILE A 238 7.41 -20.60 5.16
CA ILE A 238 8.53 -20.74 4.23
C ILE A 238 8.99 -19.43 3.61
N ASN A 239 8.12 -18.39 3.59
CA ASN A 239 8.47 -17.07 3.04
C ASN A 239 9.40 -16.27 3.95
N VAL A 240 9.53 -16.65 5.24
CA VAL A 240 10.31 -15.87 6.22
C VAL A 240 11.81 -15.99 5.95
N MET A 241 12.51 -14.86 6.05
CA MET A 241 13.95 -14.74 5.89
C MET A 241 14.75 -15.63 6.85
N LYS A 242 16.04 -15.82 6.59
CA LYS A 242 16.99 -16.43 7.54
C LYS A 242 17.40 -15.48 8.67
N GLY A 243 17.31 -14.18 8.43
CA GLY A 243 17.75 -13.12 9.35
C GLY A 243 18.42 -11.98 8.60
N TYR A 244 19.00 -11.05 9.35
CA TYR A 244 19.74 -9.92 8.81
C TYR A 244 21.24 -10.22 8.68
N TYR A 245 21.80 -9.92 7.53
CA TYR A 245 23.20 -10.17 7.21
C TYR A 245 24.15 -9.49 8.20
N LYS A 246 25.01 -10.28 8.86
CA LYS A 246 25.95 -9.84 9.88
C LYS A 246 25.32 -9.02 11.02
N ASN A 247 24.05 -9.30 11.36
CA ASN A 247 23.36 -8.60 12.43
C ASN A 247 22.42 -9.56 13.20
N GLN A 248 23.02 -10.39 14.05
CA GLN A 248 22.29 -11.39 14.82
C GLN A 248 21.38 -10.74 15.85
N GLU A 249 21.82 -9.67 16.51
CA GLU A 249 21.00 -8.93 17.50
C GLU A 249 19.69 -8.43 16.87
N ALA A 250 19.77 -7.82 15.68
CA ALA A 250 18.57 -7.38 14.98
C ALA A 250 17.69 -8.55 14.51
N THR A 251 18.28 -9.72 14.22
CA THR A 251 17.56 -10.94 13.85
C THR A 251 16.78 -11.48 15.06
N ASP A 252 17.43 -11.63 16.20
CA ASP A 252 16.83 -12.13 17.44
C ASP A 252 15.74 -11.21 17.99
N ALA A 253 15.84 -9.92 17.65
CA ALA A 253 14.80 -8.93 18.01
C ALA A 253 13.49 -9.06 17.20
N VAL A 254 13.51 -9.77 16.07
CA VAL A 254 12.33 -9.87 15.18
C VAL A 254 11.93 -11.30 14.85
N ILE A 255 12.76 -12.31 15.09
CA ILE A 255 12.40 -13.72 14.96
C ILE A 255 12.55 -14.35 16.33
N ASP A 256 11.42 -14.78 16.88
CA ASP A 256 11.43 -15.42 18.21
C ASP A 256 11.90 -16.90 18.15
N LYS A 257 12.05 -17.50 19.33
CA LYS A 257 12.53 -18.90 19.48
C LYS A 257 11.60 -19.94 18.83
N ASP A 258 10.34 -19.61 18.61
CA ASP A 258 9.32 -20.49 18.01
C ASP A 258 9.20 -20.22 16.50
N GLY A 259 10.06 -19.38 15.92
CA GLY A 259 10.17 -19.06 14.50
C GLY A 259 9.13 -18.04 14.02
N TRP A 260 8.46 -17.32 14.91
CA TRP A 260 7.56 -16.25 14.52
C TRP A 260 8.36 -14.99 14.19
N PHE A 261 8.08 -14.44 13.02
CA PHE A 261 8.59 -13.14 12.60
C PHE A 261 7.64 -12.04 13.06
N HIS A 262 8.15 -11.13 13.86
CA HIS A 262 7.49 -9.94 14.36
C HIS A 262 7.61 -8.81 13.33
N THR A 263 6.49 -8.45 12.69
CA THR A 263 6.50 -7.47 11.59
C THR A 263 6.70 -6.04 12.09
N GLY A 264 6.37 -5.76 13.34
CA GLY A 264 6.26 -4.41 13.89
C GLY A 264 5.07 -3.63 13.37
N ASP A 265 4.14 -4.28 12.65
CA ASP A 265 2.88 -3.71 12.19
C ASP A 265 1.74 -4.14 13.11
N LEU A 266 0.83 -3.23 13.42
CA LEU A 266 -0.38 -3.49 14.19
C LEU A 266 -1.54 -3.78 13.25
N ALA A 267 -2.32 -4.80 13.56
CA ALA A 267 -3.46 -5.22 12.76
C ALA A 267 -4.63 -5.70 13.63
N THR A 268 -5.81 -5.75 13.03
CA THR A 268 -6.97 -6.54 13.49
C THR A 268 -7.24 -7.65 12.50
N MET A 269 -8.01 -8.65 12.90
CA MET A 269 -8.40 -9.79 12.07
C MET A 269 -9.87 -10.11 12.31
N ASP A 270 -10.67 -10.19 11.25
CA ASP A 270 -12.07 -10.58 11.38
C ASP A 270 -12.26 -12.10 11.56
N ALA A 271 -13.51 -12.52 11.78
CA ALA A 271 -13.87 -13.91 11.98
C ALA A 271 -13.58 -14.81 10.75
N ASP A 272 -13.51 -14.23 9.56
CA ASP A 272 -13.22 -14.95 8.30
C ASP A 272 -11.71 -14.98 7.99
N GLY A 273 -10.88 -14.39 8.86
CA GLY A 273 -9.42 -14.40 8.75
C GLY A 273 -8.84 -13.32 7.84
N HIS A 274 -9.59 -12.26 7.52
CA HIS A 274 -9.06 -11.11 6.82
C HIS A 274 -8.29 -10.19 7.78
N PHE A 275 -7.12 -9.75 7.37
CA PHE A 275 -6.26 -8.87 8.16
C PHE A 275 -6.44 -7.41 7.74
N PHE A 276 -6.49 -6.52 8.73
CA PHE A 276 -6.62 -5.07 8.57
C PHE A 276 -5.44 -4.39 9.25
N VAL A 277 -4.48 -3.94 8.48
CA VAL A 277 -3.30 -3.22 9.01
C VAL A 277 -3.72 -1.84 9.47
N ARG A 278 -3.34 -1.47 10.71
CA ARG A 278 -3.70 -0.20 11.36
C ARG A 278 -2.56 0.81 11.32
N GLY A 279 -1.31 0.34 11.34
CA GLY A 279 -0.13 1.18 11.33
C GLY A 279 1.08 0.50 11.96
N ARG A 280 2.17 1.24 12.12
CA ARG A 280 3.40 0.76 12.75
C ARG A 280 3.32 0.86 14.27
N SER A 281 3.73 -0.18 14.99
CA SER A 281 3.75 -0.16 16.46
C SER A 281 4.63 0.98 17.01
N LYS A 282 5.75 1.27 16.36
CA LYS A 282 6.67 2.37 16.72
C LYS A 282 6.12 3.78 16.47
N ASN A 283 5.09 3.91 15.63
CA ASN A 283 4.47 5.19 15.29
C ASN A 283 3.19 5.42 16.09
N MET A 284 2.68 4.39 16.74
CA MET A 284 1.49 4.48 17.57
C MET A 284 1.69 5.51 18.67
N LEU A 285 0.72 6.39 18.84
CA LEU A 285 0.68 7.41 19.87
C LEU A 285 -0.33 7.01 20.95
N LEU A 286 -0.08 7.45 22.18
CA LEU A 286 -1.02 7.23 23.28
C LEU A 286 -1.86 8.50 23.49
N GLY A 287 -3.16 8.33 23.43
CA GLY A 287 -4.11 9.37 23.78
C GLY A 287 -4.13 9.66 25.29
N PRO A 288 -4.75 10.78 25.71
CA PRO A 288 -4.75 11.23 27.11
C PRO A 288 -5.28 10.20 28.14
N ASN A 289 -6.13 9.28 27.70
CA ASN A 289 -6.71 8.22 28.54
C ASN A 289 -6.14 6.83 28.19
N GLY A 290 -4.96 6.75 27.56
CA GLY A 290 -4.32 5.49 27.20
C GLY A 290 -4.87 4.80 25.97
N GLN A 291 -5.72 5.48 25.18
CA GLN A 291 -6.18 4.92 23.91
C GLN A 291 -5.06 4.93 22.85
N ASN A 292 -5.00 3.87 22.07
CA ASN A 292 -4.09 3.79 20.93
C ASN A 292 -4.57 4.72 19.81
N ILE A 293 -3.69 5.56 19.33
CA ILE A 293 -3.90 6.43 18.17
C ILE A 293 -2.94 5.97 17.07
N TYR A 294 -3.47 5.71 15.90
CA TYR A 294 -2.72 5.30 14.73
C TYR A 294 -2.58 6.50 13.78
N PRO A 295 -1.42 7.18 13.76
CA PRO A 295 -1.22 8.38 12.96
C PRO A 295 -1.52 8.14 11.47
N GLU A 296 -1.16 6.97 10.97
CA GLU A 296 -1.35 6.60 9.57
C GLU A 296 -2.84 6.62 9.16
N GLU A 297 -3.76 6.24 10.04
CA GLU A 297 -5.20 6.30 9.77
C GLU A 297 -5.73 7.74 9.67
N ILE A 298 -5.14 8.65 10.41
CA ILE A 298 -5.48 10.08 10.38
C ILE A 298 -4.89 10.73 9.12
N GLU A 299 -3.65 10.40 8.82
CA GLU A 299 -2.92 10.88 7.63
C GLU A 299 -3.58 10.43 6.33
N ASP A 300 -4.04 9.18 6.26
CA ASP A 300 -4.77 8.67 5.09
C ASP A 300 -6.01 9.51 4.78
N LYS A 301 -6.76 9.88 5.82
CA LYS A 301 -7.91 10.77 5.67
C LYS A 301 -7.49 12.17 5.27
N LEU A 302 -6.46 12.72 5.90
CA LEU A 302 -5.98 14.07 5.63
C LEU A 302 -5.39 14.19 4.22
N ASN A 303 -4.66 13.18 3.76
CA ASN A 303 -4.10 13.11 2.41
C ASN A 303 -5.18 13.04 1.30
N SER A 304 -6.44 12.77 1.67
CA SER A 304 -7.58 12.79 0.75
C SER A 304 -8.23 14.17 0.62
N MET A 305 -7.85 15.14 1.45
CA MET A 305 -8.48 16.44 1.52
C MET A 305 -7.88 17.44 0.54
N ALA A 306 -8.59 18.53 0.31
CA ALA A 306 -8.20 19.55 -0.64
C ALA A 306 -6.81 20.10 -0.36
N MET A 307 -5.99 20.31 -1.41
CA MET A 307 -4.64 20.89 -1.36
C MET A 307 -3.64 20.14 -0.49
N VAL A 308 -3.90 18.88 -0.09
CA VAL A 308 -2.96 18.06 0.65
C VAL A 308 -2.27 17.06 -0.27
N ASN A 309 -0.94 17.18 -0.40
CA ASN A 309 -0.13 16.21 -1.12
C ASN A 309 0.34 15.08 -0.19
N GLU A 310 0.88 15.45 0.98
CA GLU A 310 1.37 14.50 1.99
C GLU A 310 1.23 15.09 3.38
N SER A 311 1.04 14.23 4.38
CA SER A 311 0.96 14.66 5.77
C SER A 311 1.63 13.67 6.71
N ILE A 312 2.03 14.16 7.88
CA ILE A 312 2.39 13.35 9.04
C ILE A 312 1.71 13.91 10.28
N VAL A 313 1.24 13.01 11.15
CA VAL A 313 0.66 13.36 12.44
C VAL A 313 1.64 13.02 13.54
N ILE A 314 1.95 13.99 14.36
CA ILE A 314 2.87 13.86 15.50
C ILE A 314 2.21 14.37 16.77
N GLN A 315 2.75 13.97 17.92
CA GLN A 315 2.29 14.45 19.20
C GLN A 315 3.26 15.53 19.73
N SER A 316 2.71 16.67 20.12
CA SER A 316 3.44 17.77 20.76
C SER A 316 2.58 18.31 21.92
N ASP A 317 3.16 18.41 23.12
CA ASP A 317 2.48 18.88 24.32
C ASP A 317 1.11 18.20 24.56
N ASP A 318 1.11 16.85 24.46
CA ASP A 318 -0.08 15.98 24.57
C ASP A 318 -1.20 16.26 23.54
N LYS A 319 -0.92 17.01 22.49
CA LYS A 319 -1.84 17.31 21.40
C LYS A 319 -1.34 16.73 20.08
N LEU A 320 -2.27 16.27 19.27
CA LEU A 320 -1.94 15.88 17.91
C LEU A 320 -1.83 17.11 17.02
N VAL A 321 -0.76 17.16 16.27
CA VAL A 321 -0.50 18.19 15.26
C VAL A 321 -0.20 17.50 13.94
N ALA A 322 -0.84 17.95 12.87
CA ALA A 322 -0.52 17.48 11.51
C ALA A 322 0.43 18.46 10.83
N LEU A 323 1.54 17.95 10.31
CA LEU A 323 2.36 18.68 9.35
C LEU A 323 1.87 18.28 7.95
N VAL A 324 1.60 19.27 7.10
CA VAL A 324 1.07 19.05 5.76
C VAL A 324 1.99 19.69 4.72
N HIS A 325 2.46 18.89 3.78
CA HIS A 325 3.03 19.42 2.53
C HIS A 325 1.90 19.57 1.51
N PRO A 326 1.60 20.81 1.06
CA PRO A 326 0.50 21.06 0.15
C PRO A 326 0.80 20.59 -1.28
N ASP A 327 -0.26 20.35 -2.08
CA ASP A 327 -0.13 20.15 -3.53
C ASP A 327 0.16 21.50 -4.21
N MET A 328 1.43 21.86 -4.26
CA MET A 328 1.88 23.12 -4.84
C MET A 328 1.56 23.24 -6.32
N GLU A 329 1.41 22.14 -7.05
CA GLU A 329 0.99 22.17 -8.47
C GLU A 329 -0.47 22.68 -8.56
N GLU A 330 -1.35 22.15 -7.72
CA GLU A 330 -2.76 22.54 -7.68
C GLU A 330 -2.96 23.94 -7.11
N VAL A 331 -2.25 24.28 -6.03
CA VAL A 331 -2.26 25.61 -5.42
C VAL A 331 -1.88 26.68 -6.44
N ASN A 332 -0.79 26.49 -7.20
CA ASN A 332 -0.34 27.42 -8.22
C ASN A 332 -1.32 27.52 -9.41
N ASN A 333 -1.88 26.40 -9.85
CA ASN A 333 -2.84 26.35 -10.96
C ASN A 333 -4.12 27.11 -10.65
N LEU A 334 -4.56 27.11 -9.39
CA LEU A 334 -5.75 27.84 -8.93
C LEU A 334 -5.47 29.27 -8.47
N GLY A 335 -4.19 29.65 -8.37
CA GLY A 335 -3.78 30.98 -7.97
C GLY A 335 -4.06 31.31 -6.51
N PHE A 336 -4.08 30.30 -5.62
CA PHE A 336 -4.30 30.50 -4.19
C PHE A 336 -3.12 31.20 -3.53
N THR A 337 -3.45 32.09 -2.59
CA THR A 337 -2.47 32.75 -1.71
C THR A 337 -2.16 31.88 -0.49
N ASP A 338 -1.13 32.24 0.28
CA ASP A 338 -0.82 31.58 1.55
C ASP A 338 -1.99 31.66 2.55
N GLU A 339 -2.73 32.78 2.58
CA GLU A 339 -3.92 32.97 3.42
C GLU A 339 -5.06 32.04 2.99
N ASP A 340 -5.28 31.88 1.68
CA ASP A 340 -6.27 30.92 1.16
C ASP A 340 -5.91 29.50 1.57
N LEU A 341 -4.64 29.13 1.49
CA LEU A 341 -4.15 27.82 1.85
C LEU A 341 -4.29 27.56 3.37
N GLU A 342 -4.00 28.55 4.23
CA GLU A 342 -4.23 28.45 5.66
C GLU A 342 -5.72 28.25 6.00
N ASN A 343 -6.61 28.97 5.31
CA ASN A 343 -8.05 28.83 5.47
C ASN A 343 -8.54 27.42 5.02
N ILE A 344 -8.02 26.88 3.91
CA ILE A 344 -8.31 25.53 3.45
C ILE A 344 -7.83 24.50 4.47
N MET A 345 -6.63 24.66 5.04
CA MET A 345 -6.11 23.73 6.05
C MET A 345 -6.95 23.76 7.33
N GLU A 346 -7.45 24.91 7.74
CA GLU A 346 -8.36 24.98 8.90
C GLU A 346 -9.72 24.32 8.60
N GLN A 347 -10.23 24.45 7.38
CA GLN A 347 -11.42 23.72 6.94
C GLN A 347 -11.17 22.20 6.93
N ASN A 348 -10.05 21.74 6.36
CA ASN A 348 -9.63 20.36 6.37
C ASN A 348 -9.54 19.81 7.80
N ARG A 349 -8.95 20.56 8.74
CA ARG A 349 -8.87 20.18 10.15
C ARG A 349 -10.25 19.94 10.77
N LYS A 350 -11.20 20.83 10.51
CA LYS A 350 -12.57 20.71 10.99
C LYS A 350 -13.26 19.47 10.44
N GLU A 351 -13.14 19.25 9.14
CA GLU A 351 -13.72 18.08 8.47
C GLU A 351 -13.08 16.76 8.92
N LEU A 352 -11.75 16.74 9.05
CA LEU A 352 -11.01 15.60 9.58
C LEU A 352 -11.51 15.24 11.00
N ASN A 353 -11.62 16.25 11.87
CA ASN A 353 -12.06 16.07 13.26
C ASN A 353 -13.51 15.60 13.42
N MET A 354 -14.35 15.70 12.39
CA MET A 354 -15.67 15.07 12.34
C MET A 354 -15.63 13.59 11.96
N GLN A 355 -14.55 13.14 11.32
CA GLN A 355 -14.39 11.79 10.80
C GLN A 355 -13.54 10.86 11.67
N ILE A 356 -12.93 11.39 12.73
CA ILE A 356 -12.03 10.65 13.62
C ILE A 356 -12.57 10.67 15.06
N PRO A 357 -12.18 9.67 15.90
CA PRO A 357 -12.58 9.62 17.29
C PRO A 357 -12.19 10.89 18.09
N SER A 358 -12.97 11.22 19.11
CA SER A 358 -12.76 12.44 19.90
C SER A 358 -11.39 12.52 20.57
N PHE A 359 -10.81 11.38 20.95
CA PHE A 359 -9.49 11.29 21.57
C PHE A 359 -8.33 11.44 20.56
N ALA A 360 -8.61 11.30 19.27
CA ALA A 360 -7.62 11.40 18.20
C ALA A 360 -7.70 12.73 17.41
N LYS A 361 -8.41 13.73 17.95
CA LYS A 361 -8.60 15.01 17.26
C LYS A 361 -7.29 15.76 17.06
N VAL A 362 -7.08 16.25 15.82
CA VAL A 362 -5.95 17.09 15.45
C VAL A 362 -6.21 18.52 15.94
N SER A 363 -5.31 19.05 16.76
CA SER A 363 -5.44 20.37 17.36
C SER A 363 -5.16 21.48 16.35
N ARG A 364 -4.20 21.27 15.46
CA ARG A 364 -3.85 22.21 14.38
C ARG A 364 -3.21 21.47 13.21
N ILE A 365 -3.33 22.05 12.02
CA ILE A 365 -2.52 21.73 10.85
C ILE A 365 -1.45 22.83 10.70
N LYS A 366 -0.21 22.43 10.45
CA LYS A 366 0.92 23.32 10.16
C LYS A 366 1.44 23.00 8.78
N LEU A 367 1.54 24.02 7.94
CA LEU A 367 2.12 23.88 6.61
C LEU A 367 3.63 23.58 6.69
N HIS A 368 4.06 22.65 5.88
CA HIS A 368 5.45 22.29 5.67
C HIS A 368 5.81 22.55 4.20
N ASN A 369 6.51 23.65 3.94
CA ASN A 369 6.71 24.15 2.57
C ASN A 369 7.66 23.29 1.71
N GLN A 370 8.41 22.38 2.32
CA GLN A 370 9.31 21.46 1.61
C GLN A 370 8.70 20.06 1.55
N GLU A 371 9.07 19.30 0.53
CA GLU A 371 8.73 17.87 0.54
C GLU A 371 9.36 17.18 1.74
N PHE A 372 8.63 16.22 2.33
CA PHE A 372 9.18 15.44 3.42
C PHE A 372 10.34 14.56 2.93
N GLU A 373 11.39 14.45 3.73
CA GLU A 373 12.44 13.48 3.46
C GLU A 373 11.90 12.06 3.51
N LYS A 374 12.23 11.29 2.47
CA LYS A 374 11.72 9.93 2.29
C LYS A 374 12.85 8.91 2.29
N THR A 375 12.48 7.71 2.68
CA THR A 375 13.30 6.52 2.46
C THR A 375 13.35 6.16 0.97
N ALA A 376 14.22 5.23 0.58
CA ALA A 376 14.23 4.66 -0.78
C ALA A 376 12.88 4.04 -1.18
N LYS A 377 12.06 3.61 -0.21
CA LYS A 377 10.69 3.10 -0.40
C LYS A 377 9.63 4.22 -0.47
N LYS A 378 10.05 5.49 -0.56
CA LYS A 378 9.19 6.69 -0.55
C LYS A 378 8.33 6.87 0.71
N SER A 379 8.61 6.19 1.80
CA SER A 379 7.98 6.45 3.10
C SER A 379 8.65 7.62 3.79
N ILE A 380 7.87 8.50 4.41
CA ILE A 380 8.38 9.68 5.12
C ILE A 380 9.22 9.24 6.33
N LYS A 381 10.40 9.87 6.49
CA LYS A 381 11.30 9.65 7.64
C LYS A 381 10.78 10.41 8.87
N ARG A 382 9.72 9.89 9.51
CA ARG A 382 9.01 10.54 10.63
C ARG A 382 9.92 11.03 11.75
N TYR A 383 10.99 10.29 12.07
CA TYR A 383 11.92 10.64 13.15
C TYR A 383 12.59 12.01 12.97
N LEU A 384 12.66 12.54 11.75
CA LEU A 384 13.20 13.87 11.48
C LEU A 384 12.25 14.99 11.92
N TYR A 385 10.96 14.70 12.10
CA TYR A 385 9.92 15.70 12.30
C TYR A 385 9.30 15.65 13.69
N GLN A 386 9.67 14.69 14.54
CA GLN A 386 9.11 14.56 15.90
C GLN A 386 9.29 15.79 16.77
N ASN A 387 10.31 16.61 16.49
CA ASN A 387 10.63 17.86 17.21
C ASN A 387 10.45 19.12 16.33
N ALA A 388 9.69 19.03 15.23
CA ALA A 388 9.55 20.12 14.25
C ALA A 388 8.47 21.17 14.61
N ILE A 389 7.95 21.13 15.85
CA ILE A 389 6.85 22.02 16.28
C ILE A 389 7.27 22.86 17.46
#